data_3ddf0dbfd09a90cce22ab69ce5e9a929
#
_entry.id   3ddf0dbfd09a90cce22ab69ce5e9a929
#
_cell.length_a   1.000
_cell.length_b   1.000
_cell.length_c   1.000
_cell.angle_alpha   90.00
_cell.angle_beta   90.00
_cell.angle_gamma   90.00
#
_symmetry.space_group_name_H-M   'P 1'
#
loop_
_entity.id
_entity.type
_entity.pdbx_description
1 polymer ?
#
loop_
_entity_poly.entity_id
_entity_poly.type
_entity_poly.pdbx_seq_one_letter_code
_entity_poly.pdbx_strand_id
1 'polypeptide(L)'
;MASAHDDATNTLPKRLRAARQAAGLSQGQVAKLMDMHRPTISEMEAGKRRITAEELARLADLYDTKVSWLLGESPDRAAADDPRLQLAARELGKLKPDDLDRLLKLIAALKTDDDGKGA
;
A
#
# COMPACT_ATOMS: atom_id res chain seq x y z
N MET A 1 -15.89 -18.23 -8.88
CA MET A 1 -14.81 -18.15 -7.93
C MET A 1 -14.41 -16.75 -7.57
N ALA A 2 -15.03 -16.28 -6.53
CA ALA A 2 -14.78 -14.93 -6.03
C ALA A 2 -13.31 -14.74 -5.64
N SER A 3 -12.70 -15.75 -5.05
CA SER A 3 -11.31 -15.69 -4.62
C SER A 3 -10.35 -15.48 -5.79
N ALA A 4 -10.59 -16.15 -6.91
CA ALA A 4 -9.74 -15.99 -8.09
C ALA A 4 -9.87 -14.59 -8.67
N HIS A 5 -11.08 -14.02 -8.60
CA HIS A 5 -11.32 -12.66 -9.06
C HIS A 5 -10.63 -11.65 -8.16
N ASP A 6 -10.70 -11.85 -6.86
CA ASP A 6 -10.02 -10.98 -5.89
C ASP A 6 -8.51 -11.07 -6.05
N ASP A 7 -7.99 -12.27 -6.28
CA ASP A 7 -6.57 -12.48 -6.50
C ASP A 7 -6.08 -11.72 -7.73
N ALA A 8 -6.91 -11.66 -8.78
CA ALA A 8 -6.56 -10.94 -10.00
C ALA A 8 -6.39 -9.45 -9.75
N THR A 9 -7.16 -8.86 -8.84
CA THR A 9 -7.06 -7.43 -8.52
C THR A 9 -5.96 -7.13 -7.52
N ASN A 10 -5.49 -8.14 -6.77
CA ASN A 10 -4.52 -7.97 -5.71
C ASN A 10 -3.16 -8.59 -6.04
N THR A 11 -2.92 -8.92 -7.29
CA THR A 11 -1.63 -9.49 -7.68
C THR A 11 -0.53 -8.44 -7.65
N LEU A 12 0.70 -8.90 -7.48
CA LEU A 12 1.86 -8.02 -7.48
C LEU A 12 1.95 -7.16 -8.75
N PRO A 13 1.78 -7.71 -9.96
CA PRO A 13 1.84 -6.88 -11.16
C PRO A 13 0.84 -5.73 -11.16
N LYS A 14 -0.38 -5.99 -10.73
CA LYS A 14 -1.41 -4.95 -10.68
C LYS A 14 -1.12 -3.91 -9.61
N ARG A 15 -0.58 -4.32 -8.47
CA ARG A 15 -0.19 -3.40 -7.41
C ARG A 15 0.99 -2.54 -7.83
N LEU A 16 1.93 -3.09 -8.58
CA LEU A 16 3.04 -2.32 -9.12
C LEU A 16 2.53 -1.22 -10.06
N ARG A 17 1.60 -1.57 -10.92
CA ARG A 17 1.01 -0.58 -11.83
C ARG A 17 0.26 0.50 -11.06
N ALA A 18 -0.53 0.12 -10.08
CA ALA A 18 -1.27 1.07 -9.26
C ALA A 18 -0.33 2.01 -8.50
N ALA A 19 0.74 1.47 -7.93
CA ALA A 19 1.73 2.27 -7.21
C ALA A 19 2.45 3.24 -8.15
N ARG A 20 2.80 2.76 -9.34
CA ARG A 20 3.44 3.62 -10.35
C ARG A 20 2.54 4.79 -10.73
N GLN A 21 1.27 4.51 -10.99
CA GLN A 21 0.29 5.54 -11.37
C GLN A 21 0.08 6.53 -10.23
N ALA A 22 0.01 6.03 -9.00
CA ALA A 22 -0.14 6.88 -7.83
C ALA A 22 1.10 7.79 -7.62
N ALA A 23 2.27 7.30 -8.00
CA ALA A 23 3.50 8.09 -7.94
C ALA A 23 3.63 9.07 -9.10
N GLY A 24 2.72 9.02 -10.07
CA GLY A 24 2.73 9.93 -11.21
C GLY A 24 3.82 9.63 -12.24
N LEU A 25 4.29 8.38 -12.29
CA LEU A 25 5.38 8.00 -13.19
C LEU A 25 4.87 7.15 -14.35
N SER A 26 5.46 7.34 -15.52
CA SER A 26 5.21 6.49 -16.67
C SER A 26 6.11 5.27 -16.63
N GLN A 27 5.78 4.26 -17.43
CA GLN A 27 6.64 3.07 -17.55
C GLN A 27 8.03 3.44 -18.06
N GLY A 28 8.10 4.37 -18.98
CA GLY A 28 9.40 4.83 -19.49
C GLY A 28 10.24 5.53 -18.45
N GLN A 29 9.62 6.35 -17.62
CA GLN A 29 10.31 7.02 -16.53
C GLN A 29 10.87 6.03 -15.51
N VAL A 30 10.06 5.04 -15.15
CA VAL A 30 10.49 3.99 -14.21
C VAL A 30 11.62 3.17 -14.80
N ALA A 31 11.53 2.83 -16.07
CA ALA A 31 12.61 2.09 -16.75
C ALA A 31 13.92 2.84 -16.67
N LYS A 32 13.89 4.14 -16.92
CA LYS A 32 15.07 4.99 -16.81
C LYS A 32 15.64 4.97 -15.39
N LEU A 33 14.78 5.16 -14.40
CA LEU A 33 15.20 5.22 -13.01
C LEU A 33 15.72 3.88 -12.49
N MET A 34 15.23 2.79 -13.05
CA MET A 34 15.65 1.43 -12.70
C MET A 34 16.79 0.91 -13.57
N ASP A 35 17.23 1.71 -14.54
CA ASP A 35 18.24 1.31 -15.51
C ASP A 35 17.82 0.06 -16.29
N MET A 36 16.60 0.08 -16.77
CA MET A 36 15.98 -1.01 -17.52
C MET A 36 15.36 -0.48 -18.80
N HIS A 37 14.96 -1.38 -19.67
CA HIS A 37 14.22 -1.02 -20.87
C HIS A 37 12.72 -0.97 -20.52
N ARG A 38 12.00 -0.07 -21.20
CA ARG A 38 10.56 0.10 -20.98
C ARG A 38 9.78 -1.21 -21.11
N PRO A 39 10.05 -2.09 -22.11
CA PRO A 39 9.35 -3.37 -22.20
C PRO A 39 9.52 -4.22 -20.96
N THR A 40 10.64 -4.12 -20.25
CA THR A 40 10.85 -4.85 -19.00
C THR A 40 9.83 -4.44 -17.94
N ILE A 41 9.60 -3.14 -17.79
CA ILE A 41 8.60 -2.64 -16.83
C ILE A 41 7.21 -3.08 -17.25
N SER A 42 6.90 -2.98 -18.54
CA SER A 42 5.62 -3.41 -19.07
C SER A 42 5.37 -4.90 -18.79
N GLU A 43 6.38 -5.74 -18.97
CA GLU A 43 6.28 -7.18 -18.70
C GLU A 43 6.10 -7.48 -17.21
N MET A 44 6.75 -6.72 -16.34
CA MET A 44 6.56 -6.84 -14.91
C MET A 44 5.11 -6.56 -14.52
N GLU A 45 4.53 -5.51 -15.08
CA GLU A 45 3.15 -5.10 -14.79
C GLU A 45 2.12 -6.00 -15.44
N ALA A 46 2.52 -6.72 -16.48
CA ALA A 46 1.67 -7.70 -17.13
C ALA A 46 1.77 -9.10 -16.52
N GLY A 47 2.66 -9.29 -15.55
CA GLY A 47 2.86 -10.59 -14.92
C GLY A 47 3.62 -11.58 -15.78
N LYS A 48 4.32 -11.11 -16.81
CA LYS A 48 5.04 -11.97 -17.74
C LYS A 48 6.52 -12.14 -17.40
N ARG A 49 7.00 -11.42 -16.39
CA ARG A 49 8.39 -11.46 -15.99
C ARG A 49 8.49 -11.56 -14.48
N ARG A 50 9.40 -12.39 -14.01
CA ARG A 50 9.71 -12.49 -12.60
C ARG A 50 10.34 -11.18 -12.10
N ILE A 51 10.00 -10.82 -10.89
CA ILE A 51 10.54 -9.64 -10.22
C ILE A 51 11.40 -10.14 -9.08
N THR A 52 12.68 -9.75 -9.07
CA THR A 52 13.58 -10.15 -7.99
C THR A 52 13.26 -9.34 -6.73
N ALA A 53 13.69 -9.86 -5.58
CA ALA A 53 13.51 -9.16 -4.31
C ALA A 53 14.19 -7.79 -4.33
N GLU A 54 15.37 -7.70 -4.93
CA GLU A 54 16.10 -6.45 -5.06
C GLU A 54 15.33 -5.45 -5.93
N GLU A 55 14.82 -5.90 -7.06
CA GLU A 55 14.01 -5.05 -7.93
C GLU A 55 12.76 -4.56 -7.21
N LEU A 56 12.12 -5.46 -6.48
CA LEU A 56 10.91 -5.11 -5.72
C LEU A 56 11.20 -4.05 -4.66
N ALA A 57 12.31 -4.18 -3.94
CA ALA A 57 12.69 -3.19 -2.94
C ALA A 57 12.95 -1.82 -3.57
N ARG A 58 13.62 -1.79 -4.71
CA ARG A 58 13.89 -0.54 -5.44
C ARG A 58 12.61 0.10 -5.95
N LEU A 59 11.69 -0.69 -6.47
CA LEU A 59 10.40 -0.19 -6.94
C LEU A 59 9.57 0.36 -5.77
N ALA A 60 9.60 -0.29 -4.63
CA ALA A 60 8.91 0.18 -3.44
C ALA A 60 9.42 1.55 -3.01
N ASP A 61 10.73 1.73 -3.00
CA ASP A 61 11.34 3.02 -2.68
C ASP A 61 10.95 4.07 -3.70
N LEU A 62 11.01 3.72 -4.97
CA LEU A 62 10.71 4.63 -6.07
C LEU A 62 9.26 5.12 -6.02
N TYR A 63 8.34 4.22 -5.67
CA TYR A 63 6.91 4.52 -5.59
C TYR A 63 6.47 5.00 -4.21
N ASP A 64 7.40 5.13 -3.28
CA ASP A 64 7.11 5.54 -1.90
C ASP A 64 6.01 4.67 -1.28
N THR A 65 6.18 3.37 -1.43
CA THR A 65 5.27 2.39 -0.87
C THR A 65 6.06 1.30 -0.16
N LYS A 66 5.35 0.42 0.54
CA LYS A 66 5.98 -0.68 1.27
C LYS A 66 5.98 -1.94 0.42
N VAL A 67 7.06 -2.71 0.52
CA VAL A 67 7.14 -4.02 -0.12
C VAL A 67 5.97 -4.91 0.30
N SER A 68 5.61 -4.85 1.58
CA SER A 68 4.48 -5.63 2.10
C SER A 68 3.18 -5.32 1.38
N TRP A 69 2.94 -4.04 1.07
CA TRP A 69 1.75 -3.67 0.32
C TRP A 69 1.79 -4.20 -1.11
N LEU A 70 2.95 -4.11 -1.75
CA LEU A 70 3.12 -4.63 -3.11
C LEU A 70 2.87 -6.15 -3.16
N LEU A 71 3.29 -6.86 -2.13
CA LEU A 71 3.10 -8.30 -2.04
C LEU A 71 1.67 -8.71 -1.64
N GLY A 72 0.82 -7.73 -1.39
CA GLY A 72 -0.56 -8.00 -1.03
C GLY A 72 -0.78 -8.29 0.45
N GLU A 73 0.23 -8.06 1.28
CA GLU A 73 0.07 -8.17 2.73
C GLU A 73 -0.74 -6.98 3.21
N SER A 74 -1.82 -7.27 3.91
CA SER A 74 -2.69 -6.23 4.41
C SER A 74 -2.03 -5.52 5.60
N PRO A 75 -1.99 -4.18 5.62
CA PRO A 75 -1.60 -3.46 6.83
C PRO A 75 -2.45 -3.85 8.03
N ASP A 76 -3.71 -4.19 7.77
CA ASP A 76 -4.63 -4.62 8.82
C ASP A 76 -4.19 -5.92 9.46
N ARG A 77 -3.59 -6.81 8.68
CA ARG A 77 -3.10 -8.09 9.21
C ARG A 77 -1.93 -7.88 10.15
N ALA A 78 -0.99 -7.00 9.79
CA ALA A 78 0.13 -6.66 10.67
C ALA A 78 -0.37 -5.95 11.93
N ALA A 79 -1.33 -5.06 11.77
CA ALA A 79 -1.94 -4.36 12.89
C ALA A 79 -2.72 -5.32 13.80
N ALA A 80 -3.40 -6.31 13.19
CA ALA A 80 -4.18 -7.28 13.96
C ALA A 80 -3.32 -8.13 14.88
N ASP A 81 -2.04 -8.31 14.55
CA ASP A 81 -1.11 -9.09 15.37
C ASP A 81 -0.48 -8.26 16.48
N ASP A 82 -0.63 -6.93 16.47
CA ASP A 82 -0.07 -6.07 17.50
C ASP A 82 -0.99 -6.08 18.73
N PRO A 83 -0.50 -6.55 19.91
CA PRO A 83 -1.33 -6.58 21.12
C PRO A 83 -1.88 -5.22 21.53
N ARG A 84 -1.14 -4.14 21.26
CA ARG A 84 -1.60 -2.79 21.61
C ARG A 84 -2.80 -2.39 20.77
N LEU A 85 -2.76 -2.72 19.47
CA LEU A 85 -3.87 -2.42 18.57
C LEU A 85 -5.08 -3.30 18.85
N GLN A 86 -4.85 -4.56 19.23
CA GLN A 86 -5.93 -5.45 19.65
C GLN A 86 -6.63 -4.91 20.89
N LEU A 87 -5.85 -4.43 21.86
CA LEU A 87 -6.42 -3.83 23.07
C LEU A 87 -7.20 -2.57 22.75
N ALA A 88 -6.63 -1.70 21.91
CA ALA A 88 -7.30 -0.48 21.48
C ALA A 88 -8.62 -0.78 20.79
N ALA A 89 -8.61 -1.76 19.88
CA ALA A 89 -9.84 -2.15 19.16
C ALA A 89 -10.90 -2.65 20.14
N ARG A 90 -10.50 -3.42 21.16
CA ARG A 90 -11.41 -3.92 22.18
C ARG A 90 -12.04 -2.77 22.98
N GLU A 91 -11.22 -1.81 23.38
CA GLU A 91 -11.71 -0.65 24.12
C GLU A 91 -12.62 0.22 23.26
N LEU A 92 -12.25 0.43 21.99
CA LEU A 92 -13.09 1.19 21.07
C LEU A 92 -14.45 0.53 20.85
N GLY A 93 -14.50 -0.81 20.87
CA GLY A 93 -15.76 -1.54 20.72
C GLY A 93 -16.71 -1.35 21.88
N LYS A 94 -16.24 -0.89 23.02
CA LYS A 94 -17.08 -0.61 24.20
C LYS A 94 -17.70 0.77 24.16
N LEU A 95 -17.25 1.64 23.26
CA LEU A 95 -17.76 3.00 23.17
C LEU A 95 -19.12 3.03 22.51
N LYS A 96 -19.94 4.01 22.93
CA LYS A 96 -21.20 4.29 22.25
C LYS A 96 -20.89 4.83 20.85
N PRO A 97 -21.80 4.62 19.88
CA PRO A 97 -21.56 5.08 18.51
C PRO A 97 -21.22 6.58 18.41
N ASP A 98 -21.89 7.41 19.24
CA ASP A 98 -21.63 8.86 19.22
C ASP A 98 -20.24 9.19 19.71
N ASP A 99 -19.78 8.50 20.74
CA ASP A 99 -18.45 8.71 21.30
C ASP A 99 -17.39 8.22 20.34
N LEU A 100 -17.63 7.11 19.64
CA LEU A 100 -16.73 6.59 18.64
C LEU A 100 -16.58 7.59 17.48
N ASP A 101 -17.70 8.17 17.04
CA ASP A 101 -17.68 9.19 15.99
C ASP A 101 -16.83 10.40 16.39
N ARG A 102 -16.99 10.87 17.62
CA ARG A 102 -16.22 11.98 18.15
C ARG A 102 -14.72 11.66 18.16
N LEU A 103 -14.38 10.45 18.59
CA LEU A 103 -12.99 10.01 18.63
C LEU A 103 -12.39 9.95 17.24
N LEU A 104 -13.13 9.40 16.30
CA LEU A 104 -12.66 9.30 14.91
C LEU A 104 -12.44 10.66 14.29
N LYS A 105 -13.31 11.62 14.58
CA LYS A 105 -13.14 13.00 14.13
C LYS A 105 -11.92 13.65 14.74
N LEU A 106 -11.66 13.39 16.01
CA LEU A 106 -10.49 13.91 16.69
C LEU A 106 -9.21 13.35 16.06
N ILE A 107 -9.17 12.05 15.80
CA ILE A 107 -8.02 11.41 15.16
C ILE A 107 -7.78 12.00 13.78
N ALA A 108 -8.83 12.21 12.99
CA ALA A 108 -8.72 12.81 11.67
C ALA A 108 -8.15 14.21 11.74
N ALA A 109 -8.58 15.00 12.74
CA ALA A 109 -8.07 16.36 12.93
C ALA A 109 -6.59 16.35 13.28
N LEU A 110 -6.16 15.45 14.14
CA LEU A 110 -4.75 15.33 14.52
C LEU A 110 -3.89 14.95 13.31
N LYS A 111 -4.38 14.05 12.50
CA LYS A 111 -3.68 13.64 11.30
C LYS A 111 -3.52 14.78 10.31
N THR A 112 -4.57 15.59 10.15
CA THR A 112 -4.53 16.76 9.29
C THR A 112 -3.55 17.79 9.81
N ASP A 113 -3.53 18.01 11.12
CA ASP A 113 -2.59 18.95 11.76
C ASP A 113 -1.15 18.49 11.56
N ASP A 114 -0.87 17.22 11.70
CA ASP A 114 0.46 16.67 11.47
C ASP A 114 0.89 16.88 10.03
N ASP A 115 0.01 16.64 9.09
CA ASP A 115 0.28 16.89 7.68
C ASP A 115 0.56 18.37 7.42
N GLY A 116 -0.21 19.24 8.07
CA GLY A 116 -0.02 20.68 7.97
C GLY A 116 1.32 21.13 8.56
N LYS A 117 1.72 20.54 9.65
CA LYS A 117 3.01 20.85 10.29
C LYS A 117 4.18 20.31 9.50
N GLY A 118 3.99 19.18 8.86
CA GLY A 118 5.01 18.57 8.01
C GLY A 118 5.30 19.38 6.76
N ALA A 119 4.39 20.22 6.41
CA ALA A 119 4.58 21.12 5.30
C ALA A 119 5.43 22.31 5.71
#